data_1563caad9df118b7bf1dd367977b0c1e
#
_entry.id   1563caad9df118b7bf1dd367977b0c1e
#
_cell.length_a   1.000
_cell.length_b   1.000
_cell.length_c   1.000
_cell.angle_alpha   90.00
_cell.angle_beta   90.00
_cell.angle_gamma   90.00
#
_symmetry.space_group_name_H-M   'P 1'
#
loop_
_entity.id
_entity.type
_entity.pdbx_description
1 polymer ?
#
loop_
_entity_poly.entity_id
_entity_poly.type
_entity_poly.pdbx_seq_one_letter_code
_entity_poly.pdbx_strand_id
1 'polypeptide(L)' 'MAKILIIEDDRAISDIERDYLELSGFETDVAYDGVDGLNKALSGGFDLILLDLMLPGLDGFTI' A
#
# COMPACT_ATOMS: atom_id res chain seq x y z
N MET A 1 -5.05 -7.63 15.35
CA MET A 1 -5.35 -7.75 13.92
C MET A 1 -4.13 -7.35 13.11
N ALA A 2 -3.95 -7.98 11.97
CA ALA A 2 -2.85 -7.60 11.09
C ALA A 2 -3.08 -6.19 10.54
N LYS A 3 -2.01 -5.44 10.41
CA LYS A 3 -2.03 -4.10 9.87
C LYS A 3 -1.26 -4.07 8.56
N ILE A 4 -1.91 -3.57 7.53
CA ILE A 4 -1.40 -3.58 6.16
C ILE A 4 -1.21 -2.15 5.68
N LEU A 5 -0.02 -1.85 5.16
CA LEU A 5 0.25 -0.60 4.47
C LEU A 5 0.05 -0.82 2.97
N ILE A 6 -0.80 -0.01 2.38
CA ILE A 6 -1.03 -0.01 0.94
C ILE A 6 -0.30 1.18 0.34
N ILE A 7 0.60 0.92 -0.59
CA ILE A 7 1.30 1.98 -1.33
C ILE A 7 0.80 1.93 -2.77
N GLU A 8 -0.08 2.87 -3.12
CA GLU A 8 -0.78 2.90 -4.41
C GLU A 8 -0.98 4.35 -4.83
N ASP A 9 -0.53 4.69 -6.03
CA ASP A 9 -0.64 6.06 -6.54
C ASP A 9 -2.04 6.39 -7.08
N ASP A 10 -2.83 5.39 -7.43
CA ASP A 10 -4.22 5.59 -7.86
C ASP A 10 -5.16 5.48 -6.66
N ARG A 11 -5.80 6.60 -6.33
CA ARG A 11 -6.68 6.66 -5.15
C ARG A 11 -7.91 5.78 -5.27
N ALA A 12 -8.45 5.63 -6.47
CA ALA A 12 -9.61 4.78 -6.67
C ALA A 12 -9.26 3.31 -6.42
N ILE A 13 -8.08 2.88 -6.89
CA ILE A 13 -7.60 1.52 -6.67
C ILE A 13 -7.28 1.31 -5.20
N SER A 14 -6.60 2.26 -4.55
CA SER A 14 -6.28 2.12 -3.13
C SER A 14 -7.53 2.03 -2.27
N ASP A 15 -8.58 2.78 -2.60
CA ASP A 15 -9.84 2.73 -1.88
C ASP A 15 -10.49 1.35 -1.99
N ILE A 16 -10.46 0.74 -3.17
CA ILE A 16 -11.00 -0.60 -3.39
C ILE A 16 -10.20 -1.63 -2.58
N GLU A 17 -8.89 -1.55 -2.63
CA GLU A 17 -8.02 -2.46 -1.89
C GLU A 17 -8.23 -2.31 -0.38
N ARG A 18 -8.29 -1.08 0.10
CA ARG A 18 -8.53 -0.80 1.52
C ARG A 18 -9.87 -1.38 1.97
N ASP A 19 -10.92 -1.12 1.22
CA ASP A 19 -12.26 -1.58 1.57
C ASP A 19 -12.31 -3.11 1.64
N TYR A 20 -11.70 -3.78 0.68
CA TYR A 20 -11.64 -5.23 0.67
C TYR A 20 -10.91 -5.79 1.89
N LEU A 21 -9.76 -5.19 2.21
CA LEU A 21 -8.96 -5.66 3.34
C LEU A 21 -9.64 -5.37 4.68
N GLU A 22 -10.29 -4.23 4.82
CA GLU A 22 -11.02 -3.91 6.05
C GLU A 22 -12.23 -4.82 6.25
N LEU A 23 -12.91 -5.17 5.17
CA LEU A 23 -13.99 -6.15 5.24
C LEU A 23 -13.47 -7.53 5.65
N SER A 24 -12.22 -7.84 5.35
CA SER A 24 -11.59 -9.10 5.75
C SER A 24 -11.01 -9.05 7.16
N GLY A 25 -11.16 -7.95 7.88
CA GLY A 25 -10.74 -7.85 9.28
C GLY A 25 -9.36 -7.27 9.50
N PHE A 26 -8.72 -6.71 8.47
CA PHE A 26 -7.41 -6.10 8.61
C PHE A 26 -7.51 -4.60 8.91
N GLU A 27 -6.53 -4.08 9.64
CA GLU A 27 -6.31 -2.65 9.69
C GLU A 27 -5.49 -2.23 8.48
N THR A 28 -5.78 -1.05 7.93
CA THR A 28 -5.07 -0.55 6.76
C THR A 28 -4.63 0.89 6.96
N ASP A 29 -3.54 1.24 6.30
CA ASP A 29 -3.13 2.62 6.07
C ASP A 29 -2.73 2.73 4.60
N VAL A 30 -2.80 3.92 4.04
CA VAL A 30 -2.55 4.12 2.61
C VAL A 30 -1.53 5.23 2.44
N ALA A 31 -0.57 4.98 1.55
CA ALA A 31 0.35 5.99 1.04
C ALA A 31 0.18 6.07 -0.48
N TYR A 32 0.25 7.28 -1.02
CA TYR A 32 -0.02 7.52 -2.44
C TYR A 32 1.23 7.71 -3.28
N ASP A 33 2.40 7.65 -2.67
CA ASP A 33 3.68 7.68 -3.38
C ASP A 33 4.73 6.90 -2.61
N GLY A 34 5.87 6.68 -3.26
CA GLY A 34 6.93 5.86 -2.67
C GLY A 34 7.61 6.51 -1.46
N VAL A 35 7.71 7.83 -1.45
CA VAL A 35 8.36 8.54 -0.33
C VAL A 35 7.49 8.44 0.91
N ASP A 36 6.20 8.74 0.78
CA ASP A 36 5.27 8.62 1.90
C ASP A 36 5.16 7.17 2.36
N GLY A 37 5.11 6.23 1.40
CA GLY A 37 5.10 4.81 1.71
C GLY A 37 6.31 4.36 2.50
N LEU A 38 7.51 4.80 2.09
CA LEU A 38 8.73 4.48 2.80
C LEU A 38 8.71 5.05 4.22
N ASN A 39 8.30 6.31 4.37
CA ASN A 39 8.23 6.94 5.68
C ASN A 39 7.28 6.19 6.61
N LYS A 40 6.12 5.79 6.12
CA LYS A 40 5.16 5.02 6.91
C LYS A 40 5.69 3.63 7.24
N ALA A 41 6.32 2.96 6.29
CA ALA A 41 6.92 1.65 6.53
C ALA A 41 8.01 1.72 7.60
N LEU A 42 8.84 2.75 7.57
CA LEU A 42 9.90 2.95 8.55
C LEU A 42 9.39 3.30 9.94
N SER A 43 8.20 3.88 10.03
CA SER A 43 7.59 4.15 11.33
C SER A 43 7.19 2.86 12.06
N GLY A 44 7.08 1.76 11.32
CA GLY A 44 6.80 0.44 11.88
C GLY A 44 5.32 0.18 12.14
N GLY A 45 5.05 -0.99 12.67
CA GLY A 45 3.69 -1.37 13.04
C GLY A 45 2.89 -2.06 11.95
N PHE A 46 3.49 -2.29 10.78
CA PHE A 46 2.83 -3.00 9.69
C PHE A 46 3.29 -4.44 9.60
N ASP A 47 2.34 -5.34 9.43
CA ASP A 47 2.62 -6.77 9.25
C ASP A 47 2.88 -7.10 7.78
N LEU A 48 2.34 -6.31 6.87
CA LEU A 48 2.47 -6.51 5.43
C LEU A 48 2.46 -5.16 4.73
N ILE A 49 3.23 -5.06 3.65
CA ILE A 49 3.23 -3.88 2.78
C ILE A 49 2.80 -4.34 1.39
N LEU A 50 1.71 -3.77 0.90
CA LEU A 50 1.22 -4.01 -0.45
C LEU A 50 1.69 -2.86 -1.32
N LEU A 51 2.62 -3.13 -2.22
CA LEU A 51 3.21 -2.12 -3.10
C LEU A 51 2.64 -2.29 -4.51
N ASP A 52 1.93 -1.27 -4.98
CA ASP A 52 1.30 -1.28 -6.30
C ASP A 52 1.44 0.10 -6.93
N LEU A 53 2.65 0.41 -7.40
CA LEU A 53 2.95 1.68 -8.03
C LEU A 53 3.13 1.48 -9.53
N MET A 54 2.39 2.27 -10.30
CA MET A 54 2.55 2.34 -11.74
C MET A 54 3.66 3.36 -12.05
N LEU A 55 4.91 2.88 -12.06
CA LEU A 55 6.06 3.75 -12.33
C LEU A 55 6.36 3.75 -13.83
N PRO A 56 6.38 4.93 -14.48
CA PRO A 56 6.69 5.00 -15.90
C PRO A 56 8.08 4.42 -16.19
N GLY A 57 8.14 3.55 -17.19
CA GLY A 57 9.39 2.94 -17.61
C GLY A 57 9.84 1.75 -16.79
N LEU A 58 9.11 1.42 -15.75
CA LEU A 58 9.38 0.22 -14.97
C LEU A 58 8.24 -0.77 -15.14
N ASP A 59 8.57 -2.01 -15.41
CA ASP A 59 7.59 -3.08 -15.34
C ASP A 59 7.83 -3.93 -14.09
N GLY A 60 6.87 -4.79 -13.78
CA GLY A 60 6.93 -5.58 -12.58
C GLY A 60 8.10 -6.56 -12.51
N PHE A 61 8.75 -6.82 -13.63
CA PHE A 61 9.85 -7.78 -13.70
C PHE A 61 11.20 -7.16 -13.34
N THR A 62 11.30 -5.85 -13.33
CA THR A 62 12.55 -5.17 -12.98
C THR A 62 12.64 -4.87 -11.50
N ILE A 63 11.57 -5.08 -10.79
CA ILE A 63 11.49 -4.86 -9.36
C ILE A 63 11.64 -6.19 -8.62
#